data_051cd80ea6f22d8cef48d1b4a9e6a697
#
_entry.id   051cd80ea6f22d8cef48d1b4a9e6a697
#
_cell.length_a   1.000
_cell.length_b   1.000
_cell.length_c   1.000
_cell.angle_alpha   90.00
_cell.angle_beta   90.00
_cell.angle_gamma   90.00
#
_symmetry.space_group_name_H-M   'P 1'
#
loop_
_entity.id
_entity.type
_entity.pdbx_description
1 polymer ?
#
loop_
_entity_poly.entity_id
_entity_poly.type
_entity_poly.pdbx_seq_one_letter_code
_entity_poly.pdbx_strand_id
1 'polypeptide(L)'
;MKRLFAFLMTVFLLASTACANGNSKKTISSDKGELSDMKISIQITSDSGSHTLTATLMDNSSATAFYELLKKGPLTVDMHDYGSFEKVGSLGTKLPRNDTQITTQAGDIILYQGNQITIYYDTNSWNFTRLGKVISADSSSTITQTELKKILGKGDVTAVFEILR
;
A
#
# COMPACT_ATOMS: atom_id res chain seq x y z
N MET A 1 14.60 3.11 -79.05
CA MET A 1 14.51 1.67 -79.22
C MET A 1 14.23 1.06 -77.84
N LYS A 2 13.01 0.68 -77.63
CA LYS A 2 12.54 -0.67 -77.18
C LYS A 2 13.32 -1.26 -75.98
N ARG A 3 12.67 -1.57 -74.82
CA ARG A 3 11.69 -2.63 -74.61
C ARG A 3 10.94 -2.47 -73.32
N LEU A 4 9.66 -2.60 -73.40
CA LEU A 4 8.64 -2.84 -72.40
C LEU A 4 8.86 -4.22 -71.72
N PHE A 5 8.92 -4.28 -70.38
CA PHE A 5 8.68 -5.53 -69.68
C PHE A 5 7.61 -5.31 -68.57
N ALA A 6 6.43 -5.82 -68.89
CA ALA A 6 5.37 -6.02 -67.94
C ALA A 6 5.72 -7.19 -67.02
N PHE A 7 5.64 -6.97 -65.68
CA PHE A 7 5.70 -8.09 -64.73
C PHE A 7 4.40 -8.16 -63.97
N LEU A 8 3.67 -9.21 -64.26
CA LEU A 8 2.40 -9.62 -63.70
C LEU A 8 2.68 -10.09 -62.26
N MET A 9 2.18 -9.42 -61.28
CA MET A 9 2.31 -9.82 -59.87
C MET A 9 1.01 -10.40 -59.40
N THR A 10 0.95 -11.74 -59.35
CA THR A 10 -0.11 -12.55 -58.76
C THR A 10 -0.28 -12.27 -57.29
N VAL A 11 -1.50 -11.83 -56.92
CA VAL A 11 -1.90 -11.69 -55.50
C VAL A 11 -2.20 -13.08 -54.95
N PHE A 12 -1.40 -13.50 -54.00
CA PHE A 12 -1.64 -14.72 -53.21
C PHE A 12 -2.31 -14.31 -51.90
N LEU A 13 -3.63 -14.52 -51.80
CA LEU A 13 -4.37 -14.37 -50.57
C LEU A 13 -4.11 -15.59 -49.68
N LEU A 14 -3.29 -15.43 -48.64
CA LEU A 14 -3.17 -16.39 -47.55
C LEU A 14 -4.05 -15.92 -46.40
N ALA A 15 -5.18 -16.60 -46.22
CA ALA A 15 -6.00 -16.51 -45.04
C ALA A 15 -5.29 -17.24 -43.88
N SER A 16 -4.68 -16.51 -42.95
CA SER A 16 -4.17 -17.06 -41.70
C SER A 16 -5.24 -16.91 -40.62
N THR A 17 -5.86 -18.02 -40.24
CA THR A 17 -6.67 -18.16 -39.02
C THR A 17 -5.77 -17.96 -37.80
N ALA A 18 -5.90 -16.80 -37.16
CA ALA A 18 -5.25 -16.54 -35.86
C ALA A 18 -6.07 -17.20 -34.76
N CYS A 19 -5.60 -18.32 -34.23
CA CYS A 19 -6.04 -18.83 -32.94
C CYS A 19 -5.57 -17.85 -31.85
N ALA A 20 -6.52 -17.16 -31.25
CA ALA A 20 -6.29 -16.36 -30.06
C ALA A 20 -6.03 -17.27 -28.87
N ASN A 21 -4.75 -17.54 -28.59
CA ASN A 21 -4.35 -18.19 -27.35
C ASN A 21 -4.22 -17.08 -26.31
N GLY A 22 -5.24 -16.96 -25.45
CA GLY A 22 -5.28 -16.00 -24.35
C GLY A 22 -4.28 -16.38 -23.26
N ASN A 23 -3.01 -16.08 -23.47
CA ASN A 23 -2.02 -16.15 -22.43
C ASN A 23 -2.06 -14.84 -21.65
N SER A 24 -2.84 -14.81 -20.57
CA SER A 24 -2.80 -13.71 -19.58
C SER A 24 -1.39 -13.63 -19.01
N LYS A 25 -0.57 -12.83 -19.64
CA LYS A 25 0.74 -12.47 -19.13
C LYS A 25 0.52 -11.66 -17.85
N LYS A 26 0.56 -12.34 -16.69
CA LYS A 26 0.63 -11.69 -15.39
C LYS A 26 1.87 -10.79 -15.41
N THR A 27 1.64 -9.54 -15.72
CA THR A 27 2.66 -8.51 -15.63
C THR A 27 3.10 -8.46 -14.17
N ILE A 28 4.32 -8.88 -13.90
CA ILE A 28 4.96 -8.62 -12.62
C ILE A 28 5.19 -7.11 -12.61
N SER A 29 4.25 -6.38 -12.01
CA SER A 29 4.42 -4.96 -11.75
C SER A 29 5.57 -4.82 -10.77
N SER A 30 6.63 -4.19 -11.21
CA SER A 30 7.70 -3.71 -10.33
C SER A 30 7.07 -2.81 -9.27
N ASP A 31 7.38 -3.08 -8.02
CA ASP A 31 6.96 -2.44 -6.77
C ASP A 31 7.10 -0.90 -6.84
N LYS A 32 6.14 -0.25 -7.50
CA LYS A 32 5.98 1.20 -7.56
C LYS A 32 4.81 1.55 -6.66
N GLY A 33 5.04 1.59 -5.34
CA GLY A 33 4.30 2.38 -4.37
C GLY A 33 2.83 2.75 -4.64
N GLU A 34 2.11 1.97 -5.43
CA GLU A 34 0.72 2.20 -5.81
C GLU A 34 -0.22 1.68 -4.72
N LEU A 35 -1.29 2.42 -4.46
CA LEU A 35 -2.33 2.01 -3.51
C LEU A 35 -3.22 0.95 -4.15
N SER A 36 -3.59 -0.06 -3.36
CA SER A 36 -4.55 -1.10 -3.75
C SER A 36 -5.98 -0.69 -3.41
N ASP A 37 -6.96 -1.53 -3.77
CA ASP A 37 -8.35 -1.36 -3.33
C ASP A 37 -8.59 -1.86 -1.88
N MET A 38 -7.57 -2.42 -1.22
CA MET A 38 -7.66 -2.92 0.15
C MET A 38 -7.73 -1.75 1.14
N LYS A 39 -8.88 -1.59 1.79
CA LYS A 39 -9.10 -0.57 2.81
C LYS A 39 -9.25 -1.19 4.18
N ILE A 40 -8.73 -0.48 5.18
CA ILE A 40 -8.83 -0.86 6.59
C ILE A 40 -9.33 0.32 7.40
N SER A 41 -9.98 0.04 8.53
CA SER A 41 -10.22 1.01 9.59
C SER A 41 -9.18 0.84 10.69
N ILE A 42 -8.86 1.94 11.36
CA ILE A 42 -7.92 1.97 12.49
C ILE A 42 -8.60 2.77 13.59
N GLN A 43 -9.05 2.09 14.64
CA GLN A 43 -9.56 2.76 15.82
C GLN A 43 -8.40 3.11 16.74
N ILE A 44 -8.16 4.39 16.96
CA ILE A 44 -7.14 4.93 17.85
C ILE A 44 -7.79 5.34 19.17
N THR A 45 -7.25 4.85 20.27
CA THR A 45 -7.56 5.34 21.62
C THR A 45 -6.31 5.99 22.20
N SER A 46 -6.38 7.27 22.50
CA SER A 46 -5.30 8.12 23.01
C SER A 46 -5.78 9.01 24.14
N ASP A 47 -4.91 9.87 24.66
CA ASP A 47 -5.25 10.92 25.62
C ASP A 47 -6.23 11.97 25.04
N SER A 48 -6.32 12.07 23.72
CA SER A 48 -7.28 12.95 23.02
C SER A 48 -8.67 12.33 22.84
N GLY A 49 -8.86 11.07 23.25
CA GLY A 49 -10.10 10.31 23.09
C GLY A 49 -10.00 9.17 22.08
N SER A 50 -11.14 8.70 21.59
CA SER A 50 -11.23 7.62 20.62
C SER A 50 -11.59 8.19 19.23
N HIS A 51 -10.80 7.81 18.22
CA HIS A 51 -10.94 8.27 16.83
C HIS A 51 -10.85 7.10 15.88
N THR A 52 -11.59 7.16 14.78
CA THR A 52 -11.50 6.15 13.70
C THR A 52 -10.87 6.78 12.46
N LEU A 53 -9.82 6.16 11.98
CA LEU A 53 -9.13 6.50 10.74
C LEU A 53 -9.43 5.46 9.67
N THR A 54 -9.41 5.86 8.42
CA THR A 54 -9.41 4.95 7.27
C THR A 54 -8.05 4.96 6.61
N ALA A 55 -7.58 3.80 6.20
CA ALA A 55 -6.34 3.68 5.44
C ALA A 55 -6.52 2.81 4.21
N THR A 56 -5.78 3.14 3.16
CA THR A 56 -5.64 2.31 1.96
C THR A 56 -4.28 1.63 1.97
N LEU A 57 -4.25 0.33 1.72
CA LEU A 57 -3.02 -0.45 1.69
C LEU A 57 -2.32 -0.34 0.34
N MET A 58 -1.00 -0.59 0.34
CA MET A 58 -0.17 -0.61 -0.87
C MET A 58 -0.42 -1.91 -1.65
N ASP A 59 -0.13 -1.88 -2.94
CA ASP A 59 -0.08 -3.09 -3.78
C ASP A 59 1.30 -3.75 -3.66
N ASN A 60 1.55 -4.43 -2.53
CA ASN A 60 2.77 -5.21 -2.33
C ASN A 60 2.51 -6.45 -1.45
N SER A 61 3.46 -7.38 -1.43
CA SER A 61 3.31 -8.65 -0.70
C SER A 61 3.20 -8.48 0.81
N SER A 62 3.81 -7.45 1.40
CA SER A 62 3.72 -7.14 2.83
C SER A 62 2.33 -6.66 3.21
N ALA A 63 1.76 -5.75 2.43
CA ALA A 63 0.42 -5.23 2.63
C ALA A 63 -0.65 -6.31 2.42
N THR A 64 -0.46 -7.17 1.41
CA THR A 64 -1.32 -8.35 1.21
C THR A 64 -1.25 -9.28 2.41
N ALA A 65 -0.05 -9.59 2.93
CA ALA A 65 0.09 -10.45 4.11
C ALA A 65 -0.53 -9.82 5.37
N PHE A 66 -0.43 -8.50 5.52
CA PHE A 66 -1.08 -7.77 6.61
C PHE A 66 -2.61 -7.83 6.48
N TYR A 67 -3.15 -7.65 5.29
CA TYR A 67 -4.58 -7.77 5.03
C TYR A 67 -5.10 -9.20 5.31
N GLU A 68 -4.35 -10.25 4.92
CA GLU A 68 -4.68 -11.64 5.24
C GLU A 68 -4.62 -11.92 6.75
N LEU A 69 -3.74 -11.25 7.50
CA LEU A 69 -3.73 -11.31 8.95
C LEU A 69 -5.04 -10.75 9.53
N LEU A 70 -5.50 -9.59 9.02
CA LEU A 70 -6.74 -8.95 9.47
C LEU A 70 -8.02 -9.73 9.09
N LYS A 71 -7.97 -10.59 8.07
CA LYS A 71 -9.09 -11.52 7.77
C LYS A 71 -9.37 -12.50 8.90
N LYS A 72 -8.39 -12.78 9.75
CA LYS A 72 -8.55 -13.68 10.91
C LYS A 72 -9.26 -13.00 12.08
N GLY A 73 -9.39 -11.68 12.06
CA GLY A 73 -10.03 -10.85 13.07
C GLY A 73 -9.28 -9.53 13.28
N PRO A 74 -9.89 -8.60 14.03
CA PRO A 74 -9.25 -7.34 14.40
C PRO A 74 -7.93 -7.57 15.13
N LEU A 75 -6.94 -6.73 14.83
CA LEU A 75 -5.62 -6.75 15.47
C LEU A 75 -5.47 -5.54 16.38
N THR A 76 -5.33 -5.77 17.68
CA THR A 76 -5.04 -4.73 18.67
C THR A 76 -3.53 -4.62 18.86
N VAL A 77 -3.01 -3.40 18.78
CA VAL A 77 -1.60 -3.08 18.97
C VAL A 77 -1.48 -1.92 19.95
N ASP A 78 -0.77 -2.13 21.04
CA ASP A 78 -0.34 -1.05 21.91
C ASP A 78 0.92 -0.42 21.30
N MET A 79 0.86 0.88 21.07
CA MET A 79 1.88 1.64 20.37
C MET A 79 2.41 2.75 21.28
N HIS A 80 3.72 2.89 21.34
CA HIS A 80 4.39 3.96 22.05
C HIS A 80 4.91 5.05 21.11
N ASP A 81 5.09 6.24 21.62
CA ASP A 81 5.71 7.34 20.89
C ASP A 81 7.22 7.09 20.72
N TYR A 82 7.73 7.26 19.52
CA TYR A 82 9.15 7.12 19.24
C TYR A 82 9.66 8.33 18.44
N GLY A 83 10.71 8.96 18.94
CA GLY A 83 11.43 10.04 18.28
C GLY A 83 10.57 11.28 17.95
N SER A 84 9.36 11.40 18.48
CA SER A 84 8.39 12.47 18.16
C SER A 84 8.02 12.55 16.68
N PHE A 85 8.05 11.40 15.96
CA PHE A 85 7.67 11.34 14.56
C PHE A 85 6.79 10.12 14.21
N GLU A 86 6.69 9.11 15.09
CA GLU A 86 5.89 7.91 14.86
C GLU A 86 5.29 7.32 16.14
N LYS A 87 4.19 6.58 16.00
CA LYS A 87 3.72 5.59 16.98
C LYS A 87 4.13 4.22 16.49
N VAL A 88 4.76 3.40 17.34
CA VAL A 88 5.28 2.08 16.99
C VAL A 88 4.83 1.02 17.97
N GLY A 89 4.41 -0.16 17.46
CA GLY A 89 4.02 -1.29 18.26
C GLY A 89 4.30 -2.63 17.58
N SER A 90 4.29 -3.72 18.35
CA SER A 90 4.56 -5.06 17.85
C SER A 90 3.34 -5.67 17.17
N LEU A 91 3.53 -6.28 15.98
CA LEU A 91 2.49 -7.09 15.32
C LEU A 91 2.28 -8.47 15.98
N GLY A 92 3.18 -8.91 16.88
CA GLY A 92 3.15 -10.26 17.42
C GLY A 92 3.49 -11.37 16.42
N THR A 93 3.76 -11.04 15.17
CA THR A 93 4.12 -11.97 14.09
C THR A 93 5.06 -11.30 13.09
N LYS A 94 5.66 -12.12 12.20
CA LYS A 94 6.49 -11.59 11.11
C LYS A 94 5.75 -11.64 9.79
N LEU A 95 5.87 -10.57 9.01
CA LEU A 95 5.37 -10.42 7.65
C LEU A 95 6.54 -10.32 6.65
N PRO A 96 6.32 -10.65 5.38
CA PRO A 96 7.30 -10.39 4.31
C PRO A 96 7.71 -8.91 4.28
N ARG A 97 8.92 -8.62 3.86
CA ARG A 97 9.45 -7.26 3.73
C ARG A 97 9.62 -6.87 2.27
N ASN A 98 9.30 -5.62 1.96
CA ASN A 98 9.53 -4.97 0.67
C ASN A 98 10.28 -3.64 0.90
N ASP A 99 11.42 -3.71 1.60
CA ASP A 99 12.14 -2.52 2.04
C ASP A 99 12.71 -1.74 0.85
N THR A 100 12.41 -0.46 0.82
CA THR A 100 12.95 0.51 -0.13
C THR A 100 13.35 1.79 0.60
N GLN A 101 14.32 2.54 0.06
CA GLN A 101 14.67 3.85 0.59
C GLN A 101 13.53 4.83 0.35
N ILE A 102 12.86 5.25 1.41
CA ILE A 102 11.77 6.21 1.37
C ILE A 102 11.91 7.28 2.46
N THR A 103 11.31 8.43 2.22
CA THR A 103 11.04 9.44 3.25
C THR A 103 9.56 9.35 3.61
N THR A 104 9.26 9.10 4.88
CA THR A 104 7.89 9.00 5.36
C THR A 104 7.19 10.36 5.39
N GLN A 105 5.87 10.31 5.35
CA GLN A 105 4.97 11.44 5.47
C GLN A 105 3.92 11.14 6.53
N ALA A 106 3.26 12.17 7.06
CA ALA A 106 2.12 11.96 7.96
C ALA A 106 1.08 11.03 7.33
N GLY A 107 0.64 10.04 8.08
CA GLY A 107 -0.29 9.00 7.65
C GLY A 107 0.35 7.77 7.02
N ASP A 108 1.65 7.74 6.78
CA ASP A 108 2.30 6.51 6.31
C ASP A 108 2.24 5.42 7.38
N ILE A 109 1.79 4.23 6.98
CA ILE A 109 1.79 3.02 7.80
C ILE A 109 2.95 2.15 7.31
N ILE A 110 3.90 1.88 8.19
CA ILE A 110 5.15 1.21 7.88
C ILE A 110 5.25 -0.13 8.62
N LEU A 111 5.75 -1.14 7.94
CA LEU A 111 6.26 -2.35 8.56
C LEU A 111 7.77 -2.19 8.78
N TYR A 112 8.19 -2.12 10.03
CA TYR A 112 9.59 -2.04 10.39
C TYR A 112 10.10 -3.41 10.83
N GLN A 113 11.25 -3.81 10.28
CA GLN A 113 11.92 -5.10 10.54
C GLN A 113 11.02 -6.35 10.39
N GLY A 114 9.88 -6.21 9.71
CA GLY A 114 8.96 -7.30 9.43
C GLY A 114 8.02 -7.67 10.57
N ASN A 115 8.13 -7.07 11.75
CA ASN A 115 7.34 -7.44 12.93
C ASN A 115 6.83 -6.27 13.78
N GLN A 116 7.15 -5.04 13.40
CA GLN A 116 6.61 -3.83 14.04
C GLN A 116 5.79 -3.04 13.03
N ILE A 117 4.66 -2.52 13.47
CA ILE A 117 3.83 -1.60 12.71
C ILE A 117 3.98 -0.21 13.28
N THR A 118 4.10 0.79 12.40
CA THR A 118 4.23 2.19 12.79
C THR A 118 3.22 3.05 12.06
N ILE A 119 2.77 4.12 12.72
CA ILE A 119 1.98 5.19 12.10
C ILE A 119 2.82 6.46 12.21
N TYR A 120 3.32 6.92 11.07
CA TYR A 120 4.11 8.13 10.99
C TYR A 120 3.22 9.38 11.04
N TYR A 121 3.62 10.35 11.82
CA TYR A 121 2.98 11.68 11.87
C TYR A 121 3.97 12.81 11.59
N ASP A 122 5.24 12.45 11.32
CA ASP A 122 6.27 13.35 10.83
C ASP A 122 7.20 12.59 9.86
N THR A 123 8.28 13.23 9.41
CA THR A 123 9.17 12.67 8.39
C THR A 123 10.35 11.92 9.02
N ASN A 124 10.70 10.81 8.41
CA ASN A 124 11.94 10.06 8.64
C ASN A 124 12.37 9.38 7.33
N SER A 125 13.67 9.19 7.13
CA SER A 125 14.21 8.60 5.88
C SER A 125 15.03 7.36 6.21
N TRP A 126 14.59 6.21 5.71
CA TRP A 126 15.26 4.92 5.91
C TRP A 126 14.80 3.90 4.87
N ASN A 127 15.35 2.69 4.95
CA ASN A 127 14.83 1.54 4.22
C ASN A 127 13.61 0.97 4.94
N PHE A 128 12.42 1.26 4.41
CA PHE A 128 11.15 0.87 5.01
C PHE A 128 10.29 0.08 4.04
N THR A 129 9.43 -0.79 4.59
CA THR A 129 8.32 -1.39 3.88
C THR A 129 7.05 -0.58 4.16
N ARG A 130 6.50 0.11 3.15
CA ARG A 130 5.21 0.80 3.31
C ARG A 130 4.07 -0.21 3.20
N LEU A 131 3.22 -0.28 4.23
CA LEU A 131 2.00 -1.09 4.25
C LEU A 131 0.80 -0.35 3.67
N GLY A 132 0.73 0.96 3.91
CA GLY A 132 -0.43 1.74 3.49
C GLY A 132 -0.32 3.20 3.87
N LYS A 133 -1.43 3.91 3.67
CA LYS A 133 -1.56 5.33 3.99
C LYS A 133 -2.93 5.65 4.58
N VAL A 134 -2.93 6.39 5.66
CA VAL A 134 -4.14 6.98 6.24
C VAL A 134 -4.68 8.05 5.28
N ILE A 135 -5.95 7.95 4.97
CA ILE A 135 -6.68 8.91 4.14
C ILE A 135 -7.59 9.78 5.03
N SER A 136 -7.88 10.99 4.58
CA SER A 136 -8.80 11.87 5.31
C SER A 136 -10.23 11.31 5.30
N ALA A 137 -11.09 11.83 6.19
CA ALA A 137 -12.47 11.35 6.35
C ALA A 137 -13.31 11.48 5.05
N ASP A 138 -12.98 12.43 4.19
CA ASP A 138 -13.63 12.61 2.88
C ASP A 138 -13.09 11.66 1.79
N SER A 139 -12.11 10.81 2.12
CA SER A 139 -11.47 9.85 1.19
C SER A 139 -10.82 10.49 -0.04
N SER A 140 -10.70 11.81 -0.09
CA SER A 140 -10.20 12.55 -1.27
C SER A 140 -8.76 13.00 -1.14
N SER A 141 -8.23 13.06 0.08
CA SER A 141 -6.88 13.54 0.37
C SER A 141 -6.19 12.72 1.45
N THR A 142 -4.89 12.90 1.59
CA THR A 142 -4.14 12.36 2.73
C THR A 142 -4.42 13.20 3.97
N ILE A 143 -4.46 12.55 5.14
CA ILE A 143 -4.61 13.24 6.42
C ILE A 143 -3.45 14.22 6.63
N THR A 144 -3.74 15.39 7.17
CA THR A 144 -2.70 16.36 7.49
C THR A 144 -1.90 15.97 8.73
N GLN A 145 -0.65 16.42 8.81
CA GLN A 145 0.20 16.21 9.99
C GLN A 145 -0.47 16.75 11.27
N THR A 146 -1.08 17.93 11.20
CA THR A 146 -1.75 18.57 12.34
C THR A 146 -2.93 17.76 12.84
N GLU A 147 -3.77 17.27 11.94
CA GLU A 147 -4.90 16.39 12.28
C GLU A 147 -4.44 15.10 12.92
N LEU A 148 -3.45 14.44 12.29
CA LEU A 148 -2.97 13.16 12.78
C LEU A 148 -2.29 13.30 14.14
N LYS A 149 -1.49 14.34 14.37
CA LYS A 149 -0.90 14.66 15.69
C LYS A 149 -1.98 14.91 16.75
N LYS A 150 -3.09 15.54 16.39
CA LYS A 150 -4.21 15.76 17.32
C LYS A 150 -4.88 14.42 17.68
N ILE A 151 -5.10 13.55 16.72
CA ILE A 151 -5.74 12.23 16.92
C ILE A 151 -4.85 11.30 17.73
N LEU A 152 -3.57 11.19 17.38
CA LEU A 152 -2.62 10.32 18.07
C LEU A 152 -2.25 10.81 19.47
N GLY A 153 -2.45 12.08 19.76
CA GLY A 153 -2.17 12.67 21.07
C GLY A 153 -0.70 12.54 21.49
N LYS A 154 -0.47 12.75 22.76
CA LYS A 154 0.84 12.56 23.41
C LYS A 154 0.91 11.18 24.08
N GLY A 155 2.11 10.60 24.16
CA GLY A 155 2.31 9.32 24.85
C GLY A 155 1.83 8.11 24.04
N ASP A 156 1.43 7.08 24.76
CA ASP A 156 1.05 5.80 24.17
C ASP A 156 -0.37 5.81 23.64
N VAL A 157 -0.65 4.97 22.65
CA VAL A 157 -1.99 4.77 22.09
C VAL A 157 -2.27 3.29 21.92
N THR A 158 -3.54 2.91 21.98
CA THR A 158 -3.99 1.60 21.51
C THR A 158 -4.63 1.76 20.15
N ALA A 159 -4.15 0.99 19.16
CA ALA A 159 -4.67 0.97 17.81
C ALA A 159 -5.33 -0.39 17.52
N VAL A 160 -6.58 -0.38 17.03
CA VAL A 160 -7.27 -1.58 16.55
C VAL A 160 -7.40 -1.49 15.04
N PHE A 161 -6.76 -2.41 14.34
CA PHE A 161 -6.79 -2.51 12.88
C PHE A 161 -7.82 -3.56 12.47
N GLU A 162 -8.69 -3.23 11.52
CA GLU A 162 -9.67 -4.17 10.95
C GLU A 162 -9.97 -3.86 9.48
N ILE A 163 -10.47 -4.85 8.76
CA ILE A 163 -10.89 -4.67 7.37
C ILE A 163 -12.12 -3.75 7.34
N LEU A 164 -12.07 -2.71 6.51
CA LEU A 164 -13.23 -1.87 6.22
C LEU A 164 -14.18 -2.66 5.32
N ARG A 165 -15.41 -2.87 5.83
CA ARG A 165 -16.50 -3.59 5.14
C ARG A 165 -17.42 -2.64 4.41
#